data_f96b39399bdd0338c46bc44c4a742549
#
_entry.id   f96b39399bdd0338c46bc44c4a742549
#
_cell.length_a   1.000
_cell.length_b   1.000
_cell.length_c   1.000
_cell.angle_alpha   90.00
_cell.angle_beta   90.00
_cell.angle_gamma   90.00
#
_symmetry.space_group_name_H-M   'P 1'
#
loop_
_entity.id
_entity.type
_entity.pdbx_description
1 polymer ?
#
loop_
_entity_poly.entity_id
_entity_poly.type
_entity_poly.pdbx_seq_one_letter_code
_entity_poly.pdbx_strand_id
1 'polypeptide(L)'
;MPRFAHIFEAAADTLNAYYQAVAEVNIDSLMGLWIDEEFASCIWADGSHLHGLDNIRAGLAIQLEALPVSIEPIDIRVYDSLGTVVYAIAEAHRPADPKATPSMVFTTYVMVHERGEWKIAHIHASAMPNEAANQFAAKMRHGQGSLH
;
A
#
# COMPACT_ATOMS: atom_id res chain seq x y z
N MET A 1 -9.04 -24.14 -8.92
CA MET A 1 -8.03 -24.49 -7.93
C MET A 1 -8.27 -23.74 -6.63
N PRO A 2 -9.06 -24.34 -5.74
CA PRO A 2 -9.45 -23.62 -4.52
C PRO A 2 -8.26 -23.13 -3.69
N ARG A 3 -7.18 -23.92 -3.66
CA ARG A 3 -6.01 -23.61 -2.87
C ARG A 3 -5.32 -22.30 -3.26
N PHE A 4 -5.16 -22.09 -4.57
CA PHE A 4 -4.51 -20.88 -5.06
C PHE A 4 -5.39 -19.66 -4.90
N ALA A 5 -6.71 -19.83 -5.13
CA ALA A 5 -7.66 -18.76 -4.92
C ALA A 5 -7.64 -18.26 -3.46
N HIS A 6 -7.58 -19.19 -2.49
CA HIS A 6 -7.52 -18.84 -1.07
C HIS A 6 -6.24 -18.09 -0.71
N ILE A 7 -5.11 -18.47 -1.29
CA ILE A 7 -3.84 -17.79 -1.05
C ILE A 7 -3.91 -16.35 -1.54
N PHE A 8 -4.40 -16.12 -2.74
CA PHE A 8 -4.55 -14.77 -3.27
C PHE A 8 -5.53 -13.94 -2.47
N GLU A 9 -6.66 -14.52 -2.09
CA GLU A 9 -7.67 -13.83 -1.29
C GLU A 9 -7.09 -13.39 0.05
N ALA A 10 -6.31 -14.25 0.70
CA ALA A 10 -5.73 -13.93 2.00
C ALA A 10 -4.69 -12.81 1.91
N ALA A 11 -3.85 -12.81 0.87
CA ALA A 11 -2.88 -11.73 0.65
C ALA A 11 -3.61 -10.42 0.30
N ALA A 12 -4.65 -10.50 -0.54
CA ALA A 12 -5.47 -9.34 -0.89
C ALA A 12 -6.18 -8.78 0.35
N ASP A 13 -6.64 -9.64 1.24
CA ASP A 13 -7.26 -9.21 2.50
C ASP A 13 -6.28 -8.40 3.35
N THR A 14 -5.01 -8.82 3.40
CA THR A 14 -3.97 -8.07 4.11
C THR A 14 -3.76 -6.70 3.47
N LEU A 15 -3.70 -6.63 2.14
CA LEU A 15 -3.57 -5.36 1.43
C LEU A 15 -4.76 -4.44 1.69
N ASN A 16 -5.97 -4.96 1.62
CA ASN A 16 -7.18 -4.18 1.88
C ASN A 16 -7.23 -3.69 3.32
N ALA A 17 -6.81 -4.53 4.27
CA ALA A 17 -6.72 -4.15 5.68
C ALA A 17 -5.70 -3.02 5.88
N TYR A 18 -4.60 -3.05 5.12
CA TYR A 18 -3.60 -1.98 5.13
C TYR A 18 -4.23 -0.66 4.66
N TYR A 19 -4.90 -0.67 3.52
CA TYR A 19 -5.56 0.53 3.00
C TYR A 19 -6.58 1.09 4.00
N GLN A 20 -7.35 0.22 4.63
CA GLN A 20 -8.34 0.64 5.61
C GLN A 20 -7.68 1.25 6.85
N ALA A 21 -6.64 0.60 7.37
CA ALA A 21 -5.92 1.10 8.54
C ALA A 21 -5.27 2.47 8.27
N VAL A 22 -4.74 2.66 7.06
CA VAL A 22 -4.19 3.97 6.65
C VAL A 22 -5.29 5.02 6.65
N ALA A 23 -6.44 4.74 6.03
CA ALA A 23 -7.55 5.68 5.94
C ALA A 23 -8.10 6.07 7.32
N GLU A 24 -8.09 5.14 8.25
CA GLU A 24 -8.59 5.35 9.62
C GLU A 24 -7.51 5.89 10.58
N VAL A 25 -6.28 6.03 10.11
CA VAL A 25 -5.11 6.39 10.92
C VAL A 25 -5.00 5.46 12.14
N ASN A 26 -5.27 4.18 11.92
CA ASN A 26 -5.21 3.17 12.98
C ASN A 26 -3.84 2.51 12.99
N ILE A 27 -2.91 3.11 13.74
CA ILE A 27 -1.51 2.69 13.76
C ILE A 27 -1.36 1.26 14.32
N ASP A 28 -2.11 0.92 15.35
CA ASP A 28 -2.01 -0.42 15.95
C ASP A 28 -2.45 -1.50 14.97
N SER A 29 -3.57 -1.30 14.28
CA SER A 29 -4.03 -2.23 13.25
C SER A 29 -3.04 -2.34 12.10
N LEU A 30 -2.46 -1.20 11.72
CA LEU A 30 -1.48 -1.12 10.64
C LEU A 30 -0.24 -1.95 10.98
N MET A 31 0.29 -1.76 12.18
CA MET A 31 1.49 -2.49 12.61
C MET A 31 1.25 -3.99 12.77
N GLY A 32 0.02 -4.39 13.09
CA GLY A 32 -0.33 -5.81 13.15
C GLY A 32 -0.26 -6.53 11.82
N LEU A 33 -0.22 -5.80 10.71
CA LEU A 33 -0.11 -6.37 9.37
C LEU A 33 1.34 -6.61 8.93
N TRP A 34 2.31 -6.04 9.66
CA TRP A 34 3.74 -6.19 9.34
C TRP A 34 4.30 -7.46 9.94
N ILE A 35 5.29 -8.04 9.26
CA ILE A 35 6.02 -9.19 9.80
C ILE A 35 6.87 -8.74 10.99
N ASP A 36 6.88 -9.54 12.03
CA ASP A 36 7.68 -9.27 13.24
C ASP A 36 9.10 -9.81 13.06
N GLU A 37 9.85 -9.14 12.20
CA GLU A 37 11.23 -9.51 11.88
C GLU A 37 12.05 -8.26 11.68
N GLU A 38 13.34 -8.35 11.95
CA GLU A 38 14.26 -7.23 11.81
C GLU A 38 14.39 -6.72 10.38
N PHE A 39 14.15 -7.59 9.39
CA PHE A 39 14.26 -7.20 7.99
C PHE A 39 13.06 -6.41 7.48
N ALA A 40 11.99 -6.26 8.27
CA ALA A 40 10.88 -5.43 7.87
C ALA A 40 11.37 -4.02 7.55
N SER A 41 10.99 -3.51 6.39
CA SER A 41 11.49 -2.22 5.93
C SER A 41 10.46 -1.48 5.12
N CYS A 42 10.59 -0.15 5.10
CA CYS A 42 9.67 0.72 4.39
C CYS A 42 10.44 1.89 3.81
N ILE A 43 10.25 2.15 2.52
CA ILE A 43 10.81 3.32 1.84
C ILE A 43 9.65 4.17 1.36
N TRP A 44 9.63 5.42 1.77
CA TRP A 44 8.57 6.35 1.41
C TRP A 44 8.91 7.14 0.15
N ALA A 45 7.88 7.77 -0.43
CA ALA A 45 8.04 8.60 -1.62
C ALA A 45 8.99 9.78 -1.40
N ASP A 46 9.17 10.22 -0.16
CA ASP A 46 10.12 11.29 0.19
C ASP A 46 11.57 10.79 0.34
N GLY A 47 11.80 9.49 0.16
CA GLY A 47 13.11 8.87 0.29
C GLY A 47 13.46 8.37 1.68
N SER A 48 12.60 8.59 2.67
CA SER A 48 12.81 8.06 4.02
C SER A 48 12.90 6.56 4.00
N HIS A 49 13.86 5.98 4.72
CA HIS A 49 14.08 4.55 4.78
C HIS A 49 14.02 4.10 6.23
N LEU A 50 13.01 3.30 6.55
CA LEU A 50 12.73 2.84 7.90
C LEU A 50 12.97 1.34 8.01
N HIS A 51 13.73 0.91 8.99
CA HIS A 51 14.03 -0.50 9.27
C HIS A 51 13.49 -0.88 10.63
N GLY A 52 12.88 -2.06 10.68
CA GLY A 52 12.35 -2.62 11.92
C GLY A 52 11.03 -1.98 12.35
N LEU A 53 10.24 -2.73 13.12
CA LEU A 53 8.88 -2.33 13.44
C LEU A 53 8.80 -1.04 14.25
N ASP A 54 9.74 -0.81 15.17
CA ASP A 54 9.69 0.39 16.01
C ASP A 54 9.87 1.66 15.17
N ASN A 55 10.81 1.64 14.23
CA ASN A 55 11.06 2.77 13.35
C ASN A 55 9.91 2.97 12.35
N ILE A 56 9.39 1.87 11.82
CA ILE A 56 8.25 1.92 10.91
C ILE A 56 7.03 2.50 11.62
N ARG A 57 6.75 2.05 12.84
CA ARG A 57 5.64 2.57 13.64
C ARG A 57 5.78 4.06 13.88
N ALA A 58 6.95 4.49 14.32
CA ALA A 58 7.20 5.91 14.60
C ALA A 58 7.02 6.76 13.35
N GLY A 59 7.59 6.34 12.23
CA GLY A 59 7.47 7.07 10.97
C GLY A 59 6.04 7.14 10.44
N LEU A 60 5.32 6.02 10.51
CA LEU A 60 3.91 5.97 10.09
C LEU A 60 3.03 6.87 10.95
N ALA A 61 3.24 6.85 12.28
CA ALA A 61 2.45 7.67 13.17
C ALA A 61 2.63 9.16 12.87
N ILE A 62 3.88 9.59 12.71
CA ILE A 62 4.18 10.99 12.38
C ILE A 62 3.54 11.39 11.07
N GLN A 63 3.71 10.57 10.04
CA GLN A 63 3.27 10.92 8.69
C GLN A 63 1.75 10.91 8.57
N LEU A 64 1.09 9.87 9.04
CA LEU A 64 -0.35 9.72 8.88
C LEU A 64 -1.13 10.68 9.78
N GLU A 65 -0.62 10.98 10.96
CA GLU A 65 -1.28 11.96 11.84
C GLU A 65 -1.14 13.38 11.31
N ALA A 66 0.01 13.70 10.71
CA ALA A 66 0.23 15.02 10.11
C ALA A 66 -0.56 15.22 8.82
N LEU A 67 -0.62 14.19 7.97
CA LEU A 67 -1.27 14.25 6.66
C LEU A 67 -2.11 12.99 6.42
N PRO A 68 -3.31 12.93 7.01
CA PRO A 68 -4.20 11.79 6.77
C PRO A 68 -4.52 11.64 5.28
N VAL A 69 -4.43 10.41 4.78
CA VAL A 69 -4.71 10.12 3.37
C VAL A 69 -5.56 8.85 3.26
N SER A 70 -6.29 8.73 2.15
CA SER A 70 -6.86 7.46 1.73
C SER A 70 -6.17 7.03 0.44
N ILE A 71 -5.94 5.74 0.30
CA ILE A 71 -5.23 5.17 -0.86
C ILE A 71 -6.24 4.52 -1.78
N GLU A 72 -6.22 4.91 -3.06
CA GLU A 72 -7.05 4.31 -4.10
C GLU A 72 -6.13 3.60 -5.09
N PRO A 73 -6.19 2.27 -5.19
CA PRO A 73 -5.41 1.56 -6.22
C PRO A 73 -6.03 1.84 -7.60
N ILE A 74 -5.17 2.14 -8.58
CA ILE A 74 -5.60 2.45 -9.94
C ILE A 74 -5.27 1.30 -10.87
N ASP A 75 -4.08 0.74 -10.74
CA ASP A 75 -3.59 -0.35 -11.57
C ASP A 75 -2.79 -1.29 -10.68
N ILE A 76 -3.18 -2.57 -10.68
CA ILE A 76 -2.58 -3.55 -9.78
C ILE A 76 -1.94 -4.66 -10.60
N ARG A 77 -0.67 -4.92 -10.32
CA ARG A 77 0.04 -6.06 -10.87
C ARG A 77 0.48 -6.96 -9.73
N VAL A 78 0.35 -8.26 -9.93
CA VAL A 78 0.60 -9.25 -8.88
C VAL A 78 1.60 -10.28 -9.39
N TYR A 79 2.60 -10.56 -8.57
CA TYR A 79 3.53 -11.64 -8.79
C TYR A 79 3.48 -12.56 -7.58
N ASP A 80 3.39 -13.87 -7.81
CA ASP A 80 3.36 -14.82 -6.71
C ASP A 80 4.41 -15.91 -6.90
N SER A 81 4.91 -16.38 -5.79
CA SER A 81 5.73 -17.57 -5.70
C SER A 81 5.41 -18.24 -4.35
N LEU A 82 6.02 -19.38 -4.11
CA LEU A 82 5.76 -20.10 -2.86
C LEU A 82 6.05 -19.22 -1.64
N GLY A 83 5.01 -18.91 -0.89
CA GLY A 83 5.15 -18.15 0.35
C GLY A 83 5.38 -16.65 0.18
N THR A 84 5.36 -16.12 -1.05
CA THR A 84 5.60 -14.71 -1.29
C THR A 84 4.64 -14.17 -2.36
N VAL A 85 4.04 -13.02 -2.07
CA VAL A 85 3.24 -12.27 -3.06
C VAL A 85 3.80 -10.86 -3.13
N VAL A 86 4.01 -10.39 -4.35
CA VAL A 86 4.45 -9.02 -4.60
C VAL A 86 3.37 -8.29 -5.36
N TYR A 87 2.91 -7.17 -4.81
CA TYR A 87 2.00 -6.26 -5.50
C TYR A 87 2.79 -5.05 -5.99
N ALA A 88 2.66 -4.74 -7.27
CA ALA A 88 3.17 -3.51 -7.84
C ALA A 88 1.96 -2.68 -8.27
N ILE A 89 1.73 -1.56 -7.60
CA ILE A 89 0.47 -0.84 -7.70
C ILE A 89 0.70 0.64 -8.01
N ALA A 90 -0.05 1.16 -8.98
CA ALA A 90 -0.18 2.59 -9.16
C ALA A 90 -1.31 3.06 -8.25
N GLU A 91 -1.02 4.00 -7.36
CA GLU A 91 -1.94 4.45 -6.32
C GLU A 91 -2.16 5.96 -6.38
N ALA A 92 -3.40 6.37 -6.08
CA ALA A 92 -3.70 7.76 -5.78
C ALA A 92 -3.82 7.90 -4.27
N HIS A 93 -3.00 8.78 -3.69
CA HIS A 93 -3.05 9.11 -2.26
C HIS A 93 -3.86 10.39 -2.10
N ARG A 94 -5.09 10.26 -1.61
CA ARG A 94 -6.03 11.36 -1.51
C ARG A 94 -5.97 11.98 -0.12
N PRO A 95 -5.63 13.28 -0.03
CA PRO A 95 -5.70 13.98 1.26
C PRO A 95 -7.14 14.09 1.77
N ALA A 96 -7.28 14.37 3.05
CA ALA A 96 -8.60 14.58 3.66
C ALA A 96 -9.32 15.80 3.09
N ASP A 97 -8.57 16.82 2.64
CA ASP A 97 -9.15 18.00 2.00
C ASP A 97 -9.61 17.65 0.57
N PRO A 98 -10.93 17.70 0.28
CA PRO A 98 -11.43 17.34 -1.05
C PRO A 98 -10.96 18.28 -2.16
N LYS A 99 -10.44 19.46 -1.82
CA LYS A 99 -9.91 20.41 -2.80
C LYS A 99 -8.45 20.13 -3.16
N ALA A 100 -7.76 19.35 -2.33
CA ALA A 100 -6.36 19.02 -2.59
C ALA A 100 -6.25 17.98 -3.70
N THR A 101 -5.22 18.13 -4.54
CA THR A 101 -4.94 17.19 -5.62
C THR A 101 -4.33 15.90 -5.03
N PRO A 102 -4.80 14.72 -5.46
CA PRO A 102 -4.18 13.47 -5.02
C PRO A 102 -2.72 13.38 -5.46
N SER A 103 -1.88 12.77 -4.64
CA SER A 103 -0.51 12.43 -5.02
C SER A 103 -0.51 11.08 -5.72
N MET A 104 0.14 10.99 -6.87
CA MET A 104 0.23 9.75 -7.64
C MET A 104 1.54 9.07 -7.31
N VAL A 105 1.46 7.80 -6.90
CA VAL A 105 2.58 7.05 -6.33
C VAL A 105 2.63 5.66 -6.92
N PHE A 106 3.84 5.17 -7.22
CA PHE A 106 4.06 3.75 -7.49
C PHE A 106 4.46 3.09 -6.18
N THR A 107 3.77 2.03 -5.80
CA THR A 107 4.06 1.34 -4.54
C THR A 107 4.23 -0.16 -4.78
N THR A 108 5.28 -0.72 -4.20
CA THR A 108 5.52 -2.15 -4.19
C THR A 108 5.33 -2.67 -2.78
N TYR A 109 4.50 -3.70 -2.64
CA TYR A 109 4.28 -4.41 -1.39
C TYR A 109 4.82 -5.82 -1.52
N VAL A 110 5.71 -6.20 -0.63
CA VAL A 110 6.20 -7.58 -0.55
C VAL A 110 5.53 -8.23 0.65
N MET A 111 4.74 -9.25 0.40
CA MET A 111 4.05 -9.99 1.45
C MET A 111 4.57 -11.40 1.53
N VAL A 112 4.72 -11.90 2.74
CA VAL A 112 5.20 -13.24 2.99
C VAL A 112 4.20 -14.00 3.84
N HIS A 113 4.11 -15.30 3.59
CA HIS A 113 3.25 -16.20 4.35
C HIS A 113 4.05 -16.79 5.49
N GLU A 114 3.61 -16.51 6.69
CA GLU A 114 4.29 -16.99 7.90
C GLU A 114 3.27 -17.36 8.95
N ARG A 115 3.41 -18.55 9.50
CA ARG A 115 2.54 -19.04 10.59
C ARG A 115 1.05 -18.95 10.25
N GLY A 116 0.71 -19.28 9.02
CA GLY A 116 -0.67 -19.25 8.55
C GLY A 116 -1.22 -17.89 8.17
N GLU A 117 -0.41 -16.85 8.24
CA GLU A 117 -0.85 -15.48 7.94
C GLU A 117 0.00 -14.83 6.86
N TRP A 118 -0.60 -13.93 6.09
CA TRP A 118 0.12 -13.08 5.15
C TRP A 118 0.48 -11.77 5.85
N LYS A 119 1.78 -11.48 5.87
CA LYS A 119 2.31 -10.28 6.53
C LYS A 119 3.12 -9.46 5.56
N ILE A 120 3.15 -8.14 5.78
CA ILE A 120 3.93 -7.22 4.95
C ILE A 120 5.38 -7.28 5.42
N ALA A 121 6.30 -7.54 4.49
CA ALA A 121 7.74 -7.56 4.77
C ALA A 121 8.42 -6.28 4.31
N HIS A 122 7.90 -5.66 3.24
CA HIS A 122 8.52 -4.49 2.66
C HIS A 122 7.50 -3.67 1.88
N ILE A 123 7.59 -2.36 2.02
CA ILE A 123 6.85 -1.40 1.19
C ILE A 123 7.85 -0.41 0.61
N HIS A 124 7.76 -0.19 -0.69
CA HIS A 124 8.57 0.82 -1.35
C HIS A 124 7.65 1.71 -2.19
N ALA A 125 7.55 2.97 -1.83
CA ALA A 125 6.75 3.95 -2.54
C ALA A 125 7.66 4.95 -3.24
N SER A 126 7.29 5.35 -4.46
CA SER A 126 7.99 6.40 -5.19
C SER A 126 7.00 7.30 -5.89
N ALA A 127 7.26 8.60 -5.87
CA ALA A 127 6.40 9.56 -6.55
C ALA A 127 6.49 9.34 -8.07
N MET A 128 5.35 9.40 -8.74
CA MET A 128 5.33 9.28 -10.19
C MET A 128 5.91 10.54 -10.85
N PRO A 129 6.68 10.39 -11.94
CA PRO A 129 6.99 11.53 -12.81
C PRO A 129 5.68 12.17 -13.31
N ASN A 130 5.71 13.46 -13.62
CA ASN A 130 4.52 14.22 -14.04
C ASN A 130 3.77 13.58 -15.20
N GLU A 131 4.49 13.06 -16.19
CA GLU A 131 3.86 12.42 -17.34
C GLU A 131 3.07 11.18 -16.95
N ALA A 132 3.67 10.30 -16.14
CA ALA A 132 3.00 9.11 -15.64
C ALA A 132 1.81 9.48 -14.76
N ALA A 133 1.98 10.47 -13.89
CA ALA A 133 0.90 10.94 -13.01
C ALA A 133 -0.30 11.42 -13.83
N ASN A 134 -0.05 12.17 -14.91
CA ASN A 134 -1.12 12.65 -15.78
C ASN A 134 -1.84 11.51 -16.49
N GLN A 135 -1.11 10.49 -16.94
CA GLN A 135 -1.70 9.32 -17.60
C GLN A 135 -2.62 8.55 -16.65
N PHE A 136 -2.18 8.30 -15.42
CA PHE A 136 -3.00 7.59 -14.45
C PHE A 136 -4.17 8.43 -13.95
N ALA A 137 -4.01 9.73 -13.82
CA ALA A 137 -5.12 10.63 -13.49
C ALA A 137 -6.20 10.60 -14.58
N ALA A 138 -5.80 10.57 -15.86
CA ALA A 138 -6.73 10.43 -16.97
C ALA A 138 -7.45 9.08 -16.93
N LYS A 139 -6.73 8.00 -16.62
CA LYS A 139 -7.30 6.66 -16.48
C LYS A 139 -8.35 6.60 -15.37
N MET A 140 -8.10 7.27 -14.24
CA MET A 140 -9.08 7.38 -13.16
C MET A 140 -10.37 8.07 -13.61
N ARG A 141 -10.23 9.20 -14.31
CA ARG A 141 -11.39 9.94 -14.83
C ARG A 141 -12.20 9.10 -15.81
N HIS A 142 -11.54 8.37 -16.71
CA HIS A 142 -12.20 7.47 -17.64
C HIS A 142 -12.91 6.31 -16.93
N GLY A 143 -12.26 5.73 -15.93
CA GLY A 143 -12.86 4.66 -15.14
C GLY A 143 -14.14 5.11 -14.44
N GLN A 144 -14.13 6.31 -13.87
CA GLN A 144 -15.30 6.90 -13.23
C GLN A 144 -16.39 7.21 -14.25
N GLY A 145 -16.01 7.70 -15.43
CA GLY A 145 -16.97 7.99 -16.50
C GLY A 145 -17.61 6.74 -17.08
N SER A 146 -16.89 5.63 -17.17
CA SER A 146 -17.40 4.40 -17.73
C SER A 146 -18.38 3.67 -16.81
N LEU A 147 -18.48 4.05 -15.56
CA LEU A 147 -19.43 3.47 -14.62
C LEU A 147 -20.84 4.07 -14.76
N HIS A 148 -20.98 5.06 -15.58
CA HIS A 148 -22.26 5.70 -15.86
C HIS A 148 -22.80 5.25 -17.20
#